data_a0f38f8867a1b3df1983c43b78577db6
#
_entry.id   a0f38f8867a1b3df1983c43b78577db6
#
_cell.length_a   1.000
_cell.length_b   1.000
_cell.length_c   1.000
_cell.angle_alpha   90.00
_cell.angle_beta   90.00
_cell.angle_gamma   90.00
#
_symmetry.space_group_name_H-M   'P 1'
#
loop_
_entity.id
_entity.type
_entity.pdbx_description
1 polymer ?
#
loop_
_entity_poly.entity_id
_entity_poly.type
_entity_poly.pdbx_seq_one_letter_code
_entity_poly.pdbx_strand_id
1 'polypeptide(L)'
;MDVAPEENKVFQCLNQDCLRQVCRLCRSKSHIPLACEEIEKDADVEMRVLIEKKLMEALVRTCYNCQRKFFKTEGCNMMTCECGKKMCYICRKPVADYDHFYPEGTKPKPGRECPLFVNNEEVNRKAVEDARQSAKEELEKKHIQLKHDPTKVSSSEQK
;
A
#
# COMPACT_ATOMS: atom_id res chain seq x y z
N MET A 1 26.33 41.36 -1.06
CA MET A 1 25.70 41.24 -2.40
C MET A 1 24.79 40.04 -2.33
N ASP A 2 23.48 40.28 -2.39
CA ASP A 2 22.51 39.19 -2.37
C ASP A 2 22.50 38.53 -3.75
N VAL A 3 23.01 37.30 -3.81
CA VAL A 3 22.96 36.48 -5.02
C VAL A 3 21.53 36.10 -5.30
N ALA A 4 21.12 36.24 -6.56
CA ALA A 4 19.75 35.90 -6.97
C ALA A 4 19.41 34.44 -6.61
N PRO A 5 18.15 34.15 -6.19
CA PRO A 5 17.74 32.78 -5.84
C PRO A 5 17.93 31.76 -6.96
N GLU A 6 17.96 32.21 -8.21
CA GLU A 6 18.17 31.39 -9.40
C GLU A 6 19.62 30.94 -9.56
N GLU A 7 20.58 31.78 -9.12
CA GLU A 7 22.01 31.46 -9.16
C GLU A 7 22.47 30.62 -7.97
N ASN A 8 21.85 30.82 -6.79
CA ASN A 8 22.09 29.99 -5.61
C ASN A 8 20.79 29.54 -4.97
N LYS A 9 20.38 28.33 -5.30
CA LYS A 9 19.09 27.75 -4.86
C LYS A 9 19.07 27.33 -3.40
N VAL A 10 20.23 27.23 -2.73
CA VAL A 10 20.28 26.74 -1.34
C VAL A 10 20.56 27.90 -0.39
N PHE A 11 19.76 27.98 0.64
CA PHE A 11 20.02 28.77 1.83
C PHE A 11 20.46 27.84 2.96
N GLN A 12 21.61 28.11 3.56
CA GLN A 12 22.07 27.43 4.76
C GLN A 12 21.88 28.34 5.96
N CYS A 13 21.23 27.83 7.01
CA CYS A 13 21.07 28.55 8.25
C CYS A 13 22.46 28.77 8.90
N LEU A 14 22.76 30.02 9.25
CA LEU A 14 24.05 30.39 9.87
C LEU A 14 24.09 30.09 11.38
N ASN A 15 22.97 29.75 11.99
CA ASN A 15 22.92 29.33 13.38
C ASN A 15 23.63 27.98 13.53
N GLN A 16 24.67 27.95 14.37
CA GLN A 16 25.51 26.76 14.59
C GLN A 16 24.73 25.55 15.13
N ASP A 17 23.64 25.79 15.85
CA ASP A 17 22.77 24.73 16.37
C ASP A 17 21.74 24.22 15.35
N CYS A 18 21.56 24.92 14.26
CA CYS A 18 20.53 24.61 13.25
C CYS A 18 21.13 24.00 11.97
N LEU A 19 22.06 24.67 11.32
CA LEU A 19 22.77 24.33 10.07
C LEU A 19 21.86 23.79 8.95
N ARG A 20 20.54 24.04 9.04
CA ARG A 20 19.53 23.52 8.09
C ARG A 20 19.72 24.16 6.71
N GLN A 21 19.67 23.32 5.69
CA GLN A 21 19.67 23.76 4.29
C GLN A 21 18.23 23.72 3.73
N VAL A 22 17.82 24.83 3.14
CA VAL A 22 16.50 24.99 2.51
C VAL A 22 16.63 25.53 1.09
N CYS A 23 15.70 25.13 0.23
CA CYS A 23 15.60 25.70 -1.11
C CYS A 23 15.02 27.10 -1.02
N ARG A 24 15.70 28.08 -1.64
CA ARG A 24 15.27 29.51 -1.64
C ARG A 24 14.02 29.73 -2.50
N LEU A 25 13.75 28.85 -3.47
CA LEU A 25 12.62 28.97 -4.40
C LEU A 25 11.32 28.42 -3.76
N CYS A 26 11.31 27.20 -3.29
CA CYS A 26 10.13 26.54 -2.74
C CYS A 26 10.05 26.50 -1.21
N ARG A 27 11.12 26.95 -0.52
CA ARG A 27 11.27 26.97 0.95
C ARG A 27 11.23 25.59 1.63
N SER A 28 11.27 24.52 0.87
CA SER A 28 11.37 23.16 1.37
C SER A 28 12.83 22.81 1.73
N LYS A 29 13.05 21.66 2.34
CA LYS A 29 14.40 21.13 2.57
C LYS A 29 15.19 21.11 1.25
N SER A 30 16.51 21.36 1.30
CA SER A 30 17.37 21.33 0.10
C SER A 30 17.23 20.01 -0.64
N HIS A 31 17.02 20.09 -1.94
CA HIS A 31 16.72 18.96 -2.82
C HIS A 31 17.58 18.94 -4.09
N ILE A 32 18.73 19.63 -4.06
CA ILE A 32 19.65 19.59 -5.18
C ILE A 32 20.19 18.15 -5.36
N PRO A 33 20.23 17.63 -6.58
CA PRO A 33 20.12 18.31 -7.89
C PRO A 33 18.69 18.42 -8.48
N LEU A 34 17.67 17.98 -7.79
CA LEU A 34 16.29 17.95 -8.31
C LEU A 34 15.72 19.38 -8.47
N ALA A 35 14.79 19.54 -9.42
CA ALA A 35 13.99 20.76 -9.55
C ALA A 35 12.89 20.81 -8.47
N CYS A 36 12.37 22.01 -8.17
CA CYS A 36 11.32 22.16 -7.16
C CYS A 36 10.01 21.41 -7.50
N GLU A 37 9.80 21.13 -8.76
CA GLU A 37 8.61 20.43 -9.28
C GLU A 37 8.77 18.91 -9.20
N GLU A 38 10.01 18.42 -9.09
CA GLU A 38 10.34 17.00 -9.03
C GLU A 38 10.30 16.42 -7.61
N ILE A 39 10.29 17.30 -6.59
CA ILE A 39 10.22 16.85 -5.21
C ILE A 39 8.79 16.47 -4.83
N GLU A 40 8.65 15.28 -4.27
CA GLU A 40 7.42 14.91 -3.58
C GLU A 40 7.26 15.78 -2.32
N LYS A 41 6.10 16.37 -2.13
CA LYS A 41 5.77 17.06 -0.88
C LYS A 41 5.53 16.03 0.23
N ASP A 42 5.82 16.39 1.48
CA ASP A 42 5.60 15.50 2.62
C ASP A 42 4.18 14.92 2.64
N ALA A 43 3.17 15.73 2.29
CA ALA A 43 1.78 15.27 2.18
C ALA A 43 1.57 14.23 1.07
N ASP A 44 2.23 14.38 -0.07
CA ASP A 44 2.14 13.43 -1.18
C ASP A 44 2.82 12.09 -0.81
N VAL A 45 3.94 12.16 -0.05
CA VAL A 45 4.64 10.96 0.49
C VAL A 45 3.77 10.23 1.50
N GLU A 46 3.18 10.94 2.47
CA GLU A 46 2.27 10.35 3.46
C GLU A 46 1.08 9.65 2.80
N MET A 47 0.55 10.26 1.77
CA MET A 47 -0.56 9.77 0.98
C MET A 47 -0.18 8.48 0.23
N ARG A 48 0.97 8.46 -0.44
CA ARG A 48 1.50 7.28 -1.13
C ARG A 48 1.72 6.13 -0.15
N VAL A 49 2.36 6.41 0.99
CA VAL A 49 2.61 5.42 2.04
C VAL A 49 1.30 4.84 2.59
N LEU A 50 0.27 5.66 2.78
CA LEU A 50 -1.05 5.19 3.23
C LEU A 50 -1.69 4.23 2.21
N ILE A 51 -1.64 4.60 0.91
CA ILE A 51 -2.18 3.75 -0.16
C ILE A 51 -1.41 2.43 -0.22
N GLU A 52 -0.09 2.47 -0.27
CA GLU A 52 0.77 1.27 -0.31
C GLU A 52 0.50 0.35 0.88
N LYS A 53 0.37 0.91 2.09
CA LYS A 53 0.03 0.15 3.30
C LYS A 53 -1.32 -0.56 3.17
N LYS A 54 -2.35 0.13 2.73
CA LYS A 54 -3.68 -0.48 2.53
C LYS A 54 -3.68 -1.57 1.47
N LEU A 55 -2.95 -1.38 0.37
CA LEU A 55 -2.79 -2.38 -0.67
C LEU A 55 -2.07 -3.64 -0.14
N MET A 56 -1.01 -3.44 0.63
CA MET A 56 -0.31 -4.55 1.28
C MET A 56 -1.21 -5.30 2.27
N GLU A 57 -1.97 -4.60 3.10
CA GLU A 57 -2.90 -5.20 4.05
C GLU A 57 -4.04 -5.97 3.36
N ALA A 58 -4.45 -5.55 2.17
CA ALA A 58 -5.46 -6.23 1.38
C ALA A 58 -4.98 -7.59 0.86
N LEU A 59 -3.72 -7.69 0.43
CA LEU A 59 -3.15 -8.90 -0.16
C LEU A 59 -2.48 -9.83 0.85
N VAL A 60 -1.78 -9.26 1.83
CA VAL A 60 -1.04 -10.02 2.82
C VAL A 60 -1.98 -10.53 3.91
N ARG A 61 -1.78 -11.77 4.31
CA ARG A 61 -2.44 -12.40 5.46
C ARG A 61 -1.45 -12.51 6.61
N THR A 62 -1.94 -12.33 7.82
CA THR A 62 -1.14 -12.44 9.04
C THR A 62 -1.66 -13.61 9.86
N CYS A 63 -0.77 -14.51 10.25
CA CYS A 63 -1.13 -15.62 11.11
C CYS A 63 -1.61 -15.12 12.46
N TYR A 64 -2.78 -15.56 12.88
CA TYR A 64 -3.39 -15.16 14.17
C TYR A 64 -2.59 -15.62 15.40
N ASN A 65 -1.75 -16.64 15.24
CA ASN A 65 -0.97 -17.22 16.34
C ASN A 65 0.44 -16.62 16.44
N CYS A 66 1.22 -16.65 15.35
CA CYS A 66 2.63 -16.24 15.37
C CYS A 66 2.91 -14.89 14.67
N GLN A 67 1.88 -14.22 14.18
CA GLN A 67 1.94 -12.91 13.49
C GLN A 67 2.80 -12.91 12.20
N ARG A 68 3.22 -14.09 11.71
CA ARG A 68 3.93 -14.19 10.45
C ARG A 68 3.03 -13.77 9.30
N LYS A 69 3.58 -12.97 8.42
CA LYS A 69 2.91 -12.49 7.22
C LYS A 69 3.18 -13.44 6.05
N PHE A 70 2.16 -13.69 5.24
CA PHE A 70 2.27 -14.52 4.05
C PHE A 70 1.33 -14.05 2.95
N PHE A 71 1.68 -14.43 1.74
CA PHE A 71 0.95 -14.11 0.53
C PHE A 71 0.73 -15.40 -0.26
N LYS A 72 -0.45 -15.54 -0.85
CA LYS A 72 -0.84 -16.69 -1.64
C LYS A 72 -0.78 -16.36 -3.12
N THR A 73 -0.05 -17.13 -3.90
CA THR A 73 -0.03 -17.06 -5.36
C THR A 73 -0.99 -18.05 -5.99
N GLU A 74 -0.99 -19.31 -5.51
CA GLU A 74 -1.77 -20.41 -6.05
C GLU A 74 -2.27 -21.35 -4.95
N GLY A 75 -3.13 -22.32 -5.29
CA GLY A 75 -3.59 -23.38 -4.42
C GLY A 75 -4.92 -23.11 -3.72
N CYS A 76 -5.26 -23.94 -2.75
CA CYS A 76 -6.53 -23.84 -2.02
C CYS A 76 -6.56 -22.67 -1.02
N ASN A 77 -7.76 -22.31 -0.59
CA ASN A 77 -7.95 -21.20 0.34
C ASN A 77 -7.72 -21.58 1.81
N MET A 78 -7.44 -22.84 2.11
CA MET A 78 -6.94 -23.25 3.40
C MET A 78 -5.43 -23.07 3.46
N MET A 79 -4.97 -22.11 4.24
CA MET A 79 -3.56 -21.78 4.42
C MET A 79 -3.05 -22.42 5.72
N THR A 80 -1.91 -23.09 5.65
CA THR A 80 -1.22 -23.62 6.84
C THR A 80 0.03 -22.79 7.08
N CYS A 81 0.09 -22.14 8.23
CA CYS A 81 1.28 -21.40 8.67
C CYS A 81 2.38 -22.39 9.11
N GLU A 82 3.64 -21.99 9.02
CA GLU A 82 4.77 -22.77 9.52
C GLU A 82 4.67 -23.11 11.02
N CYS A 83 3.92 -22.32 11.80
CA CYS A 83 3.61 -22.64 13.20
C CYS A 83 2.55 -23.74 13.36
N GLY A 84 2.11 -24.39 12.28
CA GLY A 84 1.11 -25.45 12.26
C GLY A 84 -0.34 -24.99 12.34
N LYS A 85 -0.61 -23.70 12.49
CA LYS A 85 -1.98 -23.16 12.55
C LYS A 85 -2.54 -22.97 11.14
N LYS A 86 -3.84 -23.27 11.00
CA LYS A 86 -4.57 -23.16 9.73
C LYS A 86 -5.53 -21.99 9.75
N MET A 87 -5.69 -21.32 8.61
CA MET A 87 -6.64 -20.21 8.45
C MET A 87 -7.19 -20.16 7.02
N CYS A 88 -8.34 -19.54 6.89
CA CYS A 88 -8.95 -19.26 5.59
C CYS A 88 -8.34 -18.00 4.97
N TYR A 89 -7.89 -18.09 3.72
CA TYR A 89 -7.35 -16.95 2.97
C TYR A 89 -8.41 -15.88 2.69
N ILE A 90 -9.68 -16.28 2.49
CA ILE A 90 -10.77 -15.38 2.12
C ILE A 90 -11.28 -14.60 3.33
N CYS A 91 -11.82 -15.29 4.34
CA CYS A 91 -12.42 -14.63 5.51
C CYS A 91 -11.45 -14.34 6.65
N ARG A 92 -10.19 -14.80 6.54
CA ARG A 92 -9.12 -14.62 7.54
C ARG A 92 -9.37 -15.27 8.89
N LYS A 93 -10.41 -16.11 9.01
CA LYS A 93 -10.74 -16.82 10.25
C LYS A 93 -9.85 -18.05 10.45
N PRO A 94 -9.55 -18.43 11.70
CA PRO A 94 -8.97 -19.74 12.01
C PRO A 94 -9.86 -20.85 11.50
N VAL A 95 -9.27 -21.91 10.94
CA VAL A 95 -9.99 -23.12 10.51
C VAL A 95 -9.26 -24.36 11.02
N ALA A 96 -10.00 -25.40 11.37
CA ALA A 96 -9.44 -26.66 11.83
C ALA A 96 -9.17 -27.60 10.63
N ASP A 97 -10.09 -27.63 9.70
CA ASP A 97 -10.12 -28.54 8.56
C ASP A 97 -10.86 -27.92 7.36
N TYR A 98 -11.18 -28.76 6.37
CA TYR A 98 -11.87 -28.36 5.15
C TYR A 98 -13.37 -28.14 5.32
N ASP A 99 -13.98 -28.39 6.47
CA ASP A 99 -15.42 -28.25 6.67
C ASP A 99 -15.91 -26.80 6.56
N HIS A 100 -15.02 -25.86 6.76
CA HIS A 100 -15.25 -24.42 6.50
C HIS A 100 -15.52 -24.10 5.02
N PHE A 101 -15.06 -24.97 4.11
CA PHE A 101 -15.03 -24.68 2.69
C PHE A 101 -16.10 -25.46 1.92
N TYR A 102 -16.68 -24.83 0.90
CA TYR A 102 -17.51 -25.52 -0.06
C TYR A 102 -16.72 -25.83 -1.36
N PRO A 103 -17.00 -26.99 -2.01
CA PRO A 103 -16.38 -27.35 -3.29
C PRO A 103 -16.75 -26.41 -4.40
N GLU A 104 -15.91 -26.36 -5.44
CA GLU A 104 -16.18 -25.62 -6.66
C GLU A 104 -17.52 -26.06 -7.31
N GLY A 105 -18.27 -25.09 -7.84
CA GLY A 105 -19.58 -25.33 -8.44
C GLY A 105 -20.73 -25.51 -7.46
N THR A 106 -20.47 -25.45 -6.15
CA THR A 106 -21.52 -25.51 -5.12
C THR A 106 -21.76 -24.14 -4.50
N LYS A 107 -22.89 -23.99 -3.79
CA LYS A 107 -23.25 -22.73 -3.11
C LYS A 107 -22.80 -22.76 -1.64
N PRO A 108 -22.55 -21.59 -1.04
CA PRO A 108 -22.33 -21.48 0.40
C PRO A 108 -23.47 -22.12 1.20
N LYS A 109 -23.13 -22.75 2.32
CA LYS A 109 -24.05 -23.35 3.28
C LYS A 109 -23.63 -22.94 4.70
N PRO A 110 -24.52 -23.00 5.70
CA PRO A 110 -24.12 -22.81 7.09
C PRO A 110 -22.95 -23.73 7.47
N GLY A 111 -21.87 -23.15 7.99
CA GLY A 111 -20.63 -23.85 8.30
C GLY A 111 -19.65 -24.00 7.14
N ARG A 112 -20.09 -23.83 5.88
CA ARG A 112 -19.26 -23.84 4.68
C ARG A 112 -19.40 -22.52 3.94
N GLU A 113 -18.72 -21.50 4.46
CA GLU A 113 -18.96 -20.10 4.06
C GLU A 113 -18.06 -19.68 2.90
N CYS A 114 -16.88 -20.28 2.74
CA CYS A 114 -15.88 -19.87 1.76
C CYS A 114 -15.62 -20.96 0.71
N PRO A 115 -15.33 -20.58 -0.54
CA PRO A 115 -14.93 -21.54 -1.56
C PRO A 115 -13.52 -22.11 -1.25
N LEU A 116 -13.33 -23.40 -1.53
CA LEU A 116 -12.02 -24.03 -1.35
C LEU A 116 -11.00 -23.54 -2.38
N PHE A 117 -11.44 -23.34 -3.61
CA PHE A 117 -10.64 -22.80 -4.72
C PHE A 117 -11.31 -21.58 -5.32
N VAL A 118 -10.50 -20.63 -5.73
CA VAL A 118 -10.91 -19.40 -6.45
C VAL A 118 -9.84 -19.02 -7.46
N ASN A 119 -10.20 -18.23 -8.45
CA ASN A 119 -9.21 -17.53 -9.24
C ASN A 119 -8.55 -16.46 -8.36
N ASN A 120 -7.30 -16.72 -7.97
CA ASN A 120 -6.56 -15.83 -7.06
C ASN A 120 -6.31 -14.46 -7.65
N GLU A 121 -6.07 -14.36 -8.96
CA GLU A 121 -5.86 -13.08 -9.64
C GLU A 121 -7.10 -12.19 -9.55
N GLU A 122 -8.28 -12.76 -9.75
CA GLU A 122 -9.53 -12.03 -9.66
C GLU A 122 -9.83 -11.58 -8.23
N VAL A 123 -9.64 -12.46 -7.24
CA VAL A 123 -9.80 -12.13 -5.82
C VAL A 123 -8.83 -11.06 -5.38
N ASN A 124 -7.56 -11.18 -5.78
CA ASN A 124 -6.54 -10.20 -5.45
C ASN A 124 -6.80 -8.86 -6.13
N ARG A 125 -7.20 -8.86 -7.40
CA ARG A 125 -7.59 -7.64 -8.13
C ARG A 125 -8.74 -6.92 -7.44
N LYS A 126 -9.78 -7.65 -7.04
CA LYS A 126 -10.91 -7.08 -6.30
C LYS A 126 -10.47 -6.51 -4.95
N ALA A 127 -9.66 -7.24 -4.20
CA ALA A 127 -9.14 -6.78 -2.91
C ALA A 127 -8.30 -5.50 -3.04
N VAL A 128 -7.50 -5.39 -4.11
CA VAL A 128 -6.71 -4.18 -4.43
C VAL A 128 -7.63 -3.01 -4.77
N GLU A 129 -8.66 -3.23 -5.58
CA GLU A 129 -9.60 -2.16 -5.96
C GLU A 129 -10.41 -1.66 -4.76
N ASP A 130 -10.91 -2.57 -3.92
CA ASP A 130 -11.61 -2.22 -2.68
C ASP A 130 -10.71 -1.42 -1.72
N ALA A 131 -9.44 -1.84 -1.57
CA ALA A 131 -8.45 -1.14 -0.74
C ALA A 131 -8.11 0.25 -1.30
N ARG A 132 -8.00 0.37 -2.63
CA ARG A 132 -7.77 1.64 -3.32
C ARG A 132 -8.92 2.61 -3.12
N GLN A 133 -10.15 2.14 -3.27
CA GLN A 133 -11.34 2.94 -3.04
C GLN A 133 -11.40 3.43 -1.58
N SER A 134 -11.18 2.53 -0.62
CA SER A 134 -11.12 2.88 0.81
C SER A 134 -10.02 3.91 1.12
N ALA A 135 -8.85 3.81 0.47
CA ALA A 135 -7.78 4.80 0.64
C ALA A 135 -8.19 6.17 0.10
N LYS A 136 -8.84 6.22 -1.07
CA LYS A 136 -9.33 7.48 -1.66
C LYS A 136 -10.35 8.16 -0.75
N GLU A 137 -11.33 7.42 -0.24
CA GLU A 137 -12.35 7.96 0.68
C GLU A 137 -11.73 8.51 1.98
N GLU A 138 -10.71 7.85 2.51
CA GLU A 138 -10.00 8.35 3.69
C GLU A 138 -9.23 9.63 3.40
N LEU A 139 -8.60 9.73 2.22
CA LEU A 139 -7.88 10.92 1.78
C LEU A 139 -8.80 12.10 1.48
N GLU A 140 -9.95 11.86 0.85
CA GLU A 140 -10.97 12.87 0.63
C GLU A 140 -11.49 13.45 1.95
N LYS A 141 -11.73 12.59 2.94
CA LYS A 141 -12.10 13.02 4.30
C LYS A 141 -11.03 13.88 4.98
N LYS A 142 -9.76 13.66 4.64
CA LYS A 142 -8.63 14.48 5.14
C LYS A 142 -8.38 15.75 4.32
N HIS A 143 -9.21 16.05 3.30
CA HIS A 143 -9.05 17.17 2.37
C HIS A 143 -7.68 17.23 1.67
N ILE A 144 -7.08 16.08 1.38
CA ILE A 144 -5.81 15.97 0.68
C ILE A 144 -6.08 15.67 -0.79
N GLN A 145 -5.62 16.56 -1.69
CA GLN A 145 -5.69 16.31 -3.13
C GLN A 145 -4.57 15.36 -3.58
N LEU A 146 -4.96 14.24 -4.17
CA LEU A 146 -4.04 13.28 -4.78
C LEU A 146 -3.43 13.86 -6.05
N LYS A 147 -2.14 14.19 -6.01
CA LYS A 147 -1.37 14.57 -7.20
C LYS A 147 -0.79 13.39 -7.93
N HIS A 148 -0.50 12.29 -7.21
CA HIS A 148 0.12 11.10 -7.76
C HIS A 148 -0.54 9.83 -7.19
N ASP A 149 -0.88 8.89 -8.06
CA ASP A 149 -1.41 7.57 -7.68
C ASP A 149 -0.33 6.51 -7.97
N PRO A 150 0.33 5.96 -6.95
CA PRO A 150 1.41 4.99 -7.15
C PRO A 150 0.95 3.66 -7.76
N THR A 151 -0.36 3.45 -7.86
CA THR A 151 -0.92 2.23 -8.47
C THR A 151 -1.18 2.36 -9.97
N LYS A 152 -1.05 3.55 -10.53
CA LYS A 152 -1.06 3.78 -11.98
C LYS A 152 0.34 3.49 -12.53
N VAL A 153 0.67 2.24 -12.68
CA VAL A 153 1.82 1.85 -13.52
C VAL A 153 1.42 2.23 -14.95
N SER A 154 2.17 3.13 -15.55
CA SER A 154 1.99 3.48 -16.95
C SER A 154 2.18 2.23 -17.79
N SER A 155 1.12 1.79 -18.47
CA SER A 155 1.16 0.71 -19.46
C SER A 155 1.81 1.18 -20.76
N SER A 156 2.91 1.88 -20.68
CA SER A 156 3.66 2.39 -21.82
C SER A 156 5.08 1.85 -21.83
N GLU A 157 5.18 0.53 -21.95
CA GLU A 157 6.39 -0.09 -22.53
C GLU A 157 6.07 -1.53 -22.97
N GLN A 158 5.31 -1.64 -24.03
CA GLN A 158 5.38 -2.77 -24.95
C GLN A 158 5.29 -2.24 -26.37
N LYS A 159 6.44 -1.92 -26.91
CA LYS A 159 6.66 -1.90 -28.35
C LYS A 159 8.06 -2.43 -28.65
#